data_f43664b74dd2d05fee645580fa76a7c1
#
_entry.id   f43664b74dd2d05fee645580fa76a7c1
#
_cell.length_a   1.000
_cell.length_b   1.000
_cell.length_c   1.000
_cell.angle_alpha   90.00
_cell.angle_beta   90.00
_cell.angle_gamma   90.00
#
_symmetry.space_group_name_H-M   'P 1'
#
loop_
_entity.id
_entity.type
_entity.pdbx_description
1 polymer ?
#
loop_
_entity_poly.entity_id
_entity_poly.type
_entity_poly.pdbx_seq_one_letter_code
_entity_poly.pdbx_strand_id
1 'polypeptide(L)'
;MDPPSYGRGPGGEIWKLEDNVYDLITMTEQVLSDDPLFFAINSYTEGLSPAVMEYIVKTTLCPTAGGHTHCDEIGLPVSATGGVVPCGATAIWEK
;
A
#
# COMPACT_ATOMS: atom_id res chain seq x y z
N MET A 1 0.28 -3.86 6.24
CA MET A 1 -1.13 -3.88 5.78
C MET A 1 -1.21 -4.54 4.42
N ASP A 2 -2.22 -5.34 4.23
CA ASP A 2 -2.36 -6.15 3.00
C ASP A 2 -3.85 -6.21 2.62
N PRO A 3 -4.42 -5.06 2.18
CA PRO A 3 -5.85 -4.96 1.94
C PRO A 3 -6.28 -5.76 0.72
N PRO A 4 -7.53 -6.27 0.71
CA PRO A 4 -8.05 -6.99 -0.45
C PRO A 4 -8.23 -6.05 -1.64
N SER A 5 -8.05 -6.60 -2.85
CA SER A 5 -8.25 -5.85 -4.08
C SER A 5 -9.73 -5.56 -4.36
N TYR A 6 -10.60 -6.48 -3.96
CA TYR A 6 -12.05 -6.41 -4.21
C TYR A 6 -12.80 -7.14 -3.12
N GLY A 7 -14.00 -6.65 -2.81
CA GLY A 7 -14.88 -7.32 -1.88
C GLY A 7 -16.29 -6.71 -1.89
N ARG A 8 -17.21 -7.40 -1.22
CA ARG A 8 -18.58 -6.92 -1.02
C ARG A 8 -18.92 -6.97 0.46
N GLY A 9 -19.57 -5.92 0.95
CA GLY A 9 -20.08 -5.85 2.30
C GLY A 9 -21.46 -6.52 2.43
N PRO A 10 -21.94 -6.71 3.68
CA PRO A 10 -23.23 -7.35 3.94
C PRO A 10 -24.44 -6.56 3.43
N GLY A 11 -24.28 -5.25 3.23
CA GLY A 11 -25.34 -4.40 2.66
C GLY A 11 -25.24 -4.22 1.15
N GLY A 12 -24.38 -4.99 0.46
CA GLY A 12 -24.19 -4.89 -0.99
C GLY A 12 -23.14 -3.86 -1.40
N GLU A 13 -22.42 -3.26 -0.44
CA GLU A 13 -21.36 -2.31 -0.73
C GLU A 13 -20.23 -3.00 -1.50
N ILE A 14 -19.67 -2.27 -2.46
CA ILE A 14 -18.54 -2.77 -3.27
C ILE A 14 -17.26 -2.09 -2.79
N TRP A 15 -16.26 -2.92 -2.44
CA TRP A 15 -14.92 -2.47 -2.14
C TRP A 15 -14.03 -2.70 -3.34
N LYS A 16 -13.37 -1.64 -3.79
CA LYS A 16 -12.27 -1.71 -4.77
C LYS A 16 -11.10 -0.93 -4.22
N LEU A 17 -9.95 -1.57 -4.13
CA LEU A 17 -8.78 -0.95 -3.52
C LEU A 17 -8.37 0.34 -4.25
N GLU A 18 -8.39 0.33 -5.58
CA GLU A 18 -8.03 1.51 -6.38
C GLU A 18 -8.91 2.72 -6.11
N ASP A 19 -10.16 2.51 -5.70
CA ASP A 19 -11.10 3.60 -5.37
C ASP A 19 -11.01 4.04 -3.91
N ASN A 20 -10.54 3.16 -3.02
CA ASN A 20 -10.65 3.35 -1.57
C ASN A 20 -9.30 3.43 -0.84
N VAL A 21 -8.19 3.26 -1.55
CA VAL A 21 -6.86 3.17 -0.91
C VAL A 21 -6.49 4.46 -0.17
N TYR A 22 -6.82 5.61 -0.72
CA TYR A 22 -6.53 6.89 -0.08
C TYR A 22 -7.24 7.01 1.28
N ASP A 23 -8.53 6.72 1.29
CA ASP A 23 -9.33 6.78 2.52
C ASP A 23 -8.85 5.76 3.55
N LEU A 24 -8.46 4.55 3.09
CA LEU A 24 -7.93 3.51 3.96
C LEU A 24 -6.64 3.95 4.63
N ILE A 25 -5.70 4.50 3.88
CA ILE A 25 -4.42 4.96 4.43
C ILE A 25 -4.64 6.13 5.38
N THR A 26 -5.52 7.07 5.04
CA THR A 26 -5.87 8.20 5.89
C THR A 26 -6.46 7.73 7.22
N MET A 27 -7.33 6.72 7.19
CA MET A 27 -7.90 6.12 8.40
C MET A 27 -6.82 5.42 9.22
N THR A 28 -5.91 4.72 8.58
CA THR A 28 -4.82 4.00 9.25
C THR A 28 -3.88 4.96 9.98
N GLU A 29 -3.62 6.13 9.41
CA GLU A 29 -2.79 7.15 10.04
C GLU A 29 -3.31 7.52 11.43
N GLN A 30 -4.62 7.54 11.62
CA GLN A 30 -5.24 7.88 12.90
C GLN A 30 -5.04 6.83 13.99
N VAL A 31 -4.70 5.60 13.63
CA VAL A 31 -4.50 4.51 14.60
C VAL A 31 -3.02 4.17 14.80
N LEU A 32 -2.11 4.90 14.17
CA LEU A 32 -0.69 4.76 14.43
C LEU A 32 -0.36 5.21 15.86
N SER A 33 0.68 4.62 16.42
CA SER A 33 1.18 5.05 17.72
C SER A 33 1.75 6.47 17.67
N ASP A 34 1.98 7.07 18.84
CA ASP A 34 2.54 8.43 18.93
C ASP A 34 3.98 8.49 18.38
N ASP A 35 4.69 7.37 18.39
CA ASP A 35 6.06 7.26 17.87
C ASP A 35 6.15 6.06 16.92
N PRO A 36 5.54 6.15 15.73
CA PRO A 36 5.53 5.04 14.79
C PRO A 36 6.92 4.82 14.18
N LEU A 37 7.29 3.55 13.99
CA LEU A 37 8.58 3.18 13.41
C LEU A 37 8.51 3.00 11.90
N PHE A 38 7.48 2.34 11.43
CA PHE A 38 7.27 2.13 10.00
C PHE A 38 5.81 1.83 9.69
N PHE A 39 5.47 1.99 8.43
CA PHE A 39 4.19 1.59 7.85
C PHE A 39 4.46 0.96 6.49
N ALA A 40 3.86 -0.19 6.22
CA ALA A 40 4.00 -0.86 4.94
C ALA A 40 2.61 -1.26 4.43
N ILE A 41 2.37 -1.01 3.14
CA ILE A 41 1.14 -1.43 2.47
C ILE A 41 1.49 -2.12 1.16
N ASN A 42 0.85 -3.27 0.94
CA ASN A 42 0.97 -4.03 -0.30
C ASN A 42 -0.32 -3.93 -1.11
N SER A 43 -0.19 -4.04 -2.41
CA SER A 43 -1.33 -4.12 -3.32
C SER A 43 -1.04 -5.13 -4.42
N TYR A 44 -2.05 -5.92 -4.75
CA TYR A 44 -2.01 -6.86 -5.87
C TYR A 44 -3.01 -6.45 -6.95
N THR A 45 -3.48 -5.21 -6.89
CA THR A 45 -4.48 -4.66 -7.80
C THR A 45 -3.81 -4.05 -9.03
N GLU A 46 -4.27 -4.40 -10.21
CA GLU A 46 -3.87 -3.71 -11.44
C GLU A 46 -4.30 -2.25 -11.38
N GLY A 47 -3.49 -1.37 -11.94
CA GLY A 47 -3.76 0.07 -11.94
C GLY A 47 -3.26 0.83 -10.72
N LEU A 48 -2.74 0.14 -9.70
CA LEU A 48 -2.05 0.78 -8.57
C LEU A 48 -0.55 0.51 -8.68
N SER A 49 0.16 1.44 -9.30
CA SER A 49 1.62 1.34 -9.39
C SER A 49 2.27 1.60 -8.03
N PRO A 50 3.50 1.09 -7.80
CA PRO A 50 4.24 1.39 -6.57
C PRO A 50 4.37 2.89 -6.32
N ALA A 51 4.65 3.67 -7.35
CA ALA A 51 4.82 5.13 -7.23
C ALA A 51 3.54 5.84 -6.79
N VAL A 52 2.37 5.39 -7.25
CA VAL A 52 1.08 5.95 -6.82
C VAL A 52 0.85 5.66 -5.35
N MET A 53 1.11 4.44 -4.92
CA MET A 53 0.96 4.06 -3.51
C MET A 53 1.93 4.84 -2.62
N GLU A 54 3.19 4.98 -3.05
CA GLU A 54 4.17 5.79 -2.32
C GLU A 54 3.72 7.24 -2.19
N TYR A 55 3.19 7.82 -3.28
CA TYR A 55 2.69 9.19 -3.25
C TYR A 55 1.59 9.36 -2.20
N ILE A 56 0.65 8.43 -2.12
CA ILE A 56 -0.43 8.47 -1.14
C ILE A 56 0.13 8.35 0.28
N VAL A 57 1.00 7.39 0.51
CA VAL A 57 1.63 7.19 1.83
C VAL A 57 2.41 8.44 2.24
N LYS A 58 3.18 9.01 1.33
CA LYS A 58 3.97 10.20 1.58
C LYS A 58 3.09 11.39 1.94
N THR A 59 2.03 11.62 1.18
CA THR A 59 1.17 12.79 1.40
C THR A 59 0.28 12.66 2.63
N THR A 60 0.04 11.46 3.12
CA THR A 60 -0.77 11.23 4.33
C THR A 60 0.06 11.14 5.61
N LEU A 61 1.22 10.46 5.59
CA LEU A 61 2.01 10.18 6.79
C LEU A 61 3.10 11.21 7.06
N CYS A 62 3.83 11.63 6.03
CA CYS A 62 4.96 12.54 6.22
C CYS A 62 4.58 13.91 6.83
N PRO A 63 3.44 14.53 6.51
CA PRO A 63 3.08 15.81 7.11
C PRO A 63 2.95 15.78 8.64
N THR A 64 2.54 14.65 9.20
CA THR A 64 2.34 14.51 10.65
C THR A 64 3.50 13.79 11.33
N ALA A 65 4.07 12.78 10.71
CA ALA A 65 5.08 11.90 11.31
C ALA A 65 6.51 12.16 10.79
N GLY A 66 6.68 12.95 9.72
CA GLY A 66 7.97 13.13 9.07
C GLY A 66 8.41 11.86 8.36
N GLY A 67 9.70 11.52 8.47
CA GLY A 67 10.23 10.30 7.90
C GLY A 67 10.39 10.34 6.39
N HIS A 68 10.56 9.17 5.80
CA HIS A 68 10.76 9.03 4.35
C HIS A 68 10.02 7.81 3.82
N THR A 69 9.80 7.80 2.52
CA THR A 69 9.06 6.74 1.84
C THR A 69 9.89 6.12 0.74
N HIS A 70 9.58 4.89 0.41
CA HIS A 70 10.08 4.23 -0.79
C HIS A 70 9.03 3.23 -1.28
N CYS A 71 9.20 2.79 -2.51
CA CYS A 71 8.29 1.83 -3.14
C CYS A 71 9.06 0.85 -4.01
N ASP A 72 8.44 -0.30 -4.25
CA ASP A 72 8.99 -1.30 -5.15
C ASP A 72 7.88 -2.22 -5.64
N GLU A 73 8.18 -2.99 -6.68
CA GLU A 73 7.31 -4.08 -7.12
C GLU A 73 7.59 -5.35 -6.31
N ILE A 74 6.53 -6.06 -5.97
CA ILE A 74 6.63 -7.40 -5.39
C ILE A 74 6.70 -8.39 -6.53
N GLY A 75 7.67 -9.29 -6.50
CA GLY A 75 7.85 -10.28 -7.55
C GLY A 75 8.21 -11.65 -7.02
N LEU A 76 7.88 -12.66 -7.80
CA LEU A 76 8.23 -14.05 -7.51
C LEU A 76 9.44 -14.44 -8.38
N PRO A 77 10.54 -14.90 -7.77
CA PRO A 77 11.70 -15.31 -8.55
C PRO A 77 11.40 -16.57 -9.36
N VAL A 78 11.86 -16.58 -10.61
CA VAL A 78 11.70 -17.72 -11.53
C VAL A 78 13.04 -18.43 -11.64
N SER A 79 13.15 -19.60 -11.05
CA SER A 79 14.42 -20.36 -11.03
C SER A 79 14.91 -20.77 -12.41
N ALA A 80 13.99 -21.07 -13.33
CA ALA A 80 14.34 -21.55 -14.67
C ALA A 80 14.98 -20.48 -15.56
N THR A 81 14.64 -19.20 -15.36
CA THR A 81 15.10 -18.10 -16.21
C THR A 81 15.98 -17.09 -15.49
N GLY A 82 16.01 -17.12 -14.15
CA GLY A 82 16.66 -16.11 -13.33
C GLY A 82 15.91 -14.77 -13.30
N GLY A 83 14.73 -14.72 -13.90
CA GLY A 83 13.88 -13.52 -13.90
C GLY A 83 12.95 -13.44 -12.71
N VAL A 84 12.06 -12.44 -12.73
CA VAL A 84 11.08 -12.20 -11.68
C VAL A 84 9.72 -11.97 -12.33
N VAL A 85 8.70 -12.66 -11.83
CA VAL A 85 7.31 -12.42 -12.24
C VAL A 85 6.72 -11.36 -11.31
N PRO A 86 6.39 -10.15 -11.83
CA PRO A 86 5.75 -9.13 -10.99
C PRO A 86 4.37 -9.59 -10.55
N CYS A 87 4.06 -9.44 -9.27
CA CYS A 87 2.76 -9.87 -8.73
C CYS A 87 2.09 -8.81 -7.86
N GLY A 88 2.74 -7.71 -7.58
CA GLY A 88 2.15 -6.66 -6.76
C GLY A 88 3.07 -5.47 -6.57
N ALA A 89 2.66 -4.56 -5.71
CA ALA A 89 3.37 -3.35 -5.37
C ALA A 89 3.43 -3.18 -3.86
N THR A 90 4.49 -2.56 -3.36
CA THR A 90 4.62 -2.20 -1.95
C THR A 90 5.04 -0.75 -1.82
N ALA A 91 4.50 -0.06 -0.82
CA ALA A 91 4.96 1.26 -0.41
C ALA A 91 5.26 1.22 1.07
N ILE A 92 6.38 1.81 1.47
CA ILE A 92 6.87 1.78 2.83
C ILE A 92 7.18 3.21 3.28
N TRP A 93 6.71 3.54 4.47
CA TRP A 93 7.13 4.71 5.21
C TRP A 93 7.99 4.26 6.39
N GLU A 94 9.09 4.97 6.62
CA GLU A 94 9.97 4.74 7.76
C GLU A 94 10.27 6.06 8.46
N LYS A 95 10.41 5.96 9.75
CA LYS A 95 10.77 7.09 10.62
C LYS A 95 12.11 7.73 10.26
#